data_a3fa75b2011b540c2543fdf647f35cb8
#
_entry.id   a3fa75b2011b540c2543fdf647f35cb8
#
_cell.length_a   1.000
_cell.length_b   1.000
_cell.length_c   1.000
_cell.angle_alpha   90.00
_cell.angle_beta   90.00
_cell.angle_gamma   90.00
#
_symmetry.space_group_name_H-M   'P 1'
#
loop_
_entity.id
_entity.type
_entity.pdbx_description
1 polymer ?
#
loop_
_entity_poly.entity_id
_entity_poly.type
_entity_poly.pdbx_seq_one_letter_code
_entity_poly.pdbx_strand_id
1 'polypeptide(L)'
;MNSPFRLGHASHSDWKTATEIALQQLGPGGGKLGFMYITEAFVPYAAEMLAMVKTQTGIFDWVGTVGIGICATGTEYLDEPAVAIMTCALASHTHSVFSGKERPPRLGSHTANGADAAYFAIVHADPHTPDIEELIEDMAGKVSSGYLAGGLSSARGATVQFANQVVAGGISGVVFSSDVAIGTRLTQGCAPLKFHHTITNCERNILVTLDDRPALDVMLEDLGLDMRGLRTAARDTFIGLIQAGSEASGGGDDYLVRNLTGIDPENRLVAIGDTPELGQVMMFCKRDLQSARGDLLRMIYDLKDDLKEPPKAALYHACIGRGQHMFGEQGAELKLIREHLGDIPLVGFFANGEIARNRLYGYTGVLTVFK
;
A
#
# COMPACT_ATOMS: atom_id res chain seq x y z
N MET A 1 5.95 -2.09 30.61
CA MET A 1 4.67 -1.43 30.31
C MET A 1 3.99 -2.22 29.18
N ASN A 2 2.71 -2.55 29.29
CA ASN A 2 2.03 -3.26 28.20
C ASN A 2 1.92 -2.31 26.98
N SER A 3 2.33 -2.78 25.82
CA SER A 3 2.16 -2.03 24.56
C SER A 3 0.70 -1.62 24.38
N PRO A 4 0.40 -0.39 23.93
CA PRO A 4 -0.96 0.01 23.62
C PRO A 4 -1.50 -0.69 22.35
N PHE A 5 -0.64 -1.43 21.64
CA PHE A 5 -0.98 -2.21 20.45
C PHE A 5 -0.81 -3.69 20.74
N ARG A 6 -1.72 -4.50 20.22
CA ARG A 6 -1.71 -5.96 20.36
C ARG A 6 -1.98 -6.60 19.03
N LEU A 7 -1.32 -7.71 18.79
CA LEU A 7 -1.37 -8.47 17.55
C LEU A 7 -1.89 -9.87 17.81
N GLY A 8 -2.75 -10.36 16.93
CA GLY A 8 -3.11 -11.76 16.81
C GLY A 8 -3.31 -12.13 15.35
N HIS A 9 -2.83 -13.28 14.94
CA HIS A 9 -2.98 -13.76 13.56
C HIS A 9 -2.99 -15.29 13.53
N ALA A 10 -3.68 -15.85 12.54
CA ALA A 10 -3.73 -17.31 12.36
C ALA A 10 -4.07 -17.67 10.91
N SER A 11 -3.55 -18.81 10.48
CA SER A 11 -4.02 -19.54 9.30
C SER A 11 -4.75 -20.81 9.75
N HIS A 12 -5.95 -21.02 9.25
CA HIS A 12 -6.76 -22.23 9.45
C HIS A 12 -7.84 -22.31 8.38
N SER A 13 -8.22 -23.51 7.95
CA SER A 13 -9.28 -23.68 6.93
C SER A 13 -10.66 -23.23 7.40
N ASP A 14 -10.95 -23.34 8.69
CA ASP A 14 -12.18 -22.84 9.32
C ASP A 14 -11.98 -21.42 9.85
N TRP A 15 -12.77 -20.47 9.33
CA TRP A 15 -12.67 -19.06 9.65
C TRP A 15 -12.89 -18.77 11.14
N LYS A 16 -13.77 -19.53 11.80
CA LYS A 16 -14.10 -19.33 13.21
C LYS A 16 -12.91 -19.70 14.08
N THR A 17 -12.31 -20.86 13.84
CA THR A 17 -11.10 -21.31 14.53
C THR A 17 -9.92 -20.35 14.29
N ALA A 18 -9.71 -19.88 13.05
CA ALA A 18 -8.68 -18.89 12.76
C ALA A 18 -8.88 -17.60 13.58
N THR A 19 -10.12 -17.10 13.61
CA THR A 19 -10.45 -15.87 14.36
C THR A 19 -10.29 -16.07 15.87
N GLU A 20 -10.69 -17.21 16.42
CA GLU A 20 -10.53 -17.56 17.84
C GLU A 20 -9.05 -17.60 18.25
N ILE A 21 -8.19 -18.23 17.44
CA ILE A 21 -6.74 -18.28 17.68
C ILE A 21 -6.14 -16.87 17.67
N ALA A 22 -6.49 -16.06 16.68
CA ALA A 22 -6.01 -14.68 16.59
C ALA A 22 -6.47 -13.84 17.80
N LEU A 23 -7.73 -13.98 18.24
CA LEU A 23 -8.26 -13.29 19.41
C LEU A 23 -7.59 -13.74 20.72
N GLN A 24 -7.27 -15.03 20.87
CA GLN A 24 -6.53 -15.53 22.02
C GLN A 24 -5.14 -14.92 22.16
N GLN A 25 -4.45 -14.70 21.02
CA GLN A 25 -3.12 -14.06 21.00
C GLN A 25 -3.17 -12.59 21.43
N LEU A 26 -4.26 -11.88 21.17
CA LEU A 26 -4.41 -10.49 21.65
C LEU A 26 -4.35 -10.39 23.17
N GLY A 27 -4.78 -11.43 23.88
CA GLY A 27 -4.85 -11.45 25.34
C GLY A 27 -5.86 -10.44 25.91
N PRO A 28 -5.95 -10.35 27.24
CA PRO A 28 -6.89 -9.44 27.91
C PRO A 28 -6.45 -7.98 27.77
N GLY A 29 -7.38 -7.09 27.42
CA GLY A 29 -7.19 -5.64 27.37
C GLY A 29 -8.02 -5.01 26.27
N GLY A 30 -8.42 -3.76 26.51
CA GLY A 30 -9.27 -2.99 25.61
C GLY A 30 -8.47 -2.13 24.64
N GLY A 31 -9.00 -1.96 23.46
CA GLY A 31 -8.62 -0.95 22.48
C GLY A 31 -9.81 -0.05 22.19
N LYS A 32 -9.62 0.93 21.32
CA LYS A 32 -10.69 1.76 20.79
C LYS A 32 -10.80 1.63 19.27
N LEU A 33 -9.74 1.15 18.62
CA LEU A 33 -9.65 0.91 17.19
C LEU A 33 -9.04 -0.47 16.94
N GLY A 34 -9.57 -1.20 15.96
CA GLY A 34 -9.03 -2.45 15.47
C GLY A 34 -8.77 -2.40 13.96
N PHE A 35 -7.68 -3.04 13.57
CA PHE A 35 -7.37 -3.36 12.17
C PHE A 35 -7.59 -4.85 11.96
N MET A 36 -8.29 -5.23 10.88
CA MET A 36 -8.52 -6.62 10.53
C MET A 36 -8.28 -6.84 9.04
N TYR A 37 -7.34 -7.71 8.72
CA TYR A 37 -7.06 -8.14 7.36
C TYR A 37 -7.37 -9.63 7.23
N ILE A 38 -8.05 -10.01 6.16
CA ILE A 38 -8.41 -11.39 5.87
C ILE A 38 -7.96 -11.78 4.46
N THR A 39 -7.70 -13.06 4.24
CA THR A 39 -7.50 -13.56 2.88
C THR A 39 -8.84 -13.89 2.22
N GLU A 40 -8.84 -14.01 0.88
CA GLU A 40 -10.04 -14.13 0.05
C GLU A 40 -10.95 -15.32 0.44
N ALA A 41 -10.39 -16.40 1.01
CA ALA A 41 -11.14 -17.55 1.49
C ALA A 41 -12.18 -17.19 2.56
N PHE A 42 -11.95 -16.10 3.29
CA PHE A 42 -12.83 -15.67 4.38
C PHE A 42 -13.83 -14.58 4.01
N VAL A 43 -13.81 -14.09 2.76
CA VAL A 43 -14.78 -13.08 2.28
C VAL A 43 -16.23 -13.49 2.54
N PRO A 44 -16.67 -14.76 2.31
CA PRO A 44 -18.05 -15.15 2.60
C PRO A 44 -18.47 -15.03 4.07
N TYR A 45 -17.50 -14.99 4.98
CA TYR A 45 -17.69 -14.95 6.44
C TYR A 45 -17.28 -13.60 7.07
N ALA A 46 -17.01 -12.60 6.25
CA ALA A 46 -16.48 -11.31 6.71
C ALA A 46 -17.40 -10.63 7.76
N ALA A 47 -18.71 -10.72 7.59
CA ALA A 47 -19.67 -10.12 8.52
C ALA A 47 -19.68 -10.85 9.89
N GLU A 48 -19.66 -12.17 9.88
CA GLU A 48 -19.61 -13.00 11.08
C GLU A 48 -18.28 -12.81 11.83
N MET A 49 -17.18 -12.76 11.11
CA MET A 49 -15.85 -12.46 11.69
C MET A 49 -15.82 -11.09 12.36
N LEU A 50 -16.34 -10.06 11.68
CA LEU A 50 -16.43 -8.70 12.25
C LEU A 50 -17.32 -8.68 13.50
N ALA A 51 -18.46 -9.34 13.49
CA ALA A 51 -19.35 -9.46 14.65
C ALA A 51 -18.64 -10.15 15.82
N MET A 52 -17.89 -11.21 15.53
CA MET A 52 -17.14 -11.98 16.53
C MET A 52 -16.05 -11.13 17.19
N VAL A 53 -15.20 -10.44 16.40
CA VAL A 53 -14.13 -9.61 16.96
C VAL A 53 -14.69 -8.45 17.76
N LYS A 54 -15.78 -7.81 17.33
CA LYS A 54 -16.47 -6.75 18.09
C LYS A 54 -16.98 -7.26 19.43
N THR A 55 -17.63 -8.42 19.43
CA THR A 55 -18.22 -9.00 20.64
C THR A 55 -17.15 -9.39 21.65
N GLN A 56 -16.06 -10.02 21.20
CA GLN A 56 -15.04 -10.55 22.11
C GLN A 56 -14.08 -9.48 22.62
N THR A 57 -13.81 -8.42 21.81
CA THR A 57 -12.91 -7.34 22.21
C THR A 57 -13.61 -6.17 22.88
N GLY A 58 -14.92 -5.98 22.63
CA GLY A 58 -15.66 -4.78 23.02
C GLY A 58 -15.26 -3.51 22.23
N ILE A 59 -14.49 -3.66 21.14
CA ILE A 59 -14.09 -2.58 20.25
C ILE A 59 -15.16 -2.42 19.17
N PHE A 60 -15.61 -1.19 18.94
CA PHE A 60 -16.63 -0.90 17.92
C PHE A 60 -16.03 -0.39 16.61
N ASP A 61 -14.90 0.33 16.69
CA ASP A 61 -14.21 0.89 15.53
C ASP A 61 -13.26 -0.12 14.93
N TRP A 62 -13.60 -0.59 13.73
CA TRP A 62 -12.84 -1.57 12.97
C TRP A 62 -12.67 -1.12 11.52
N VAL A 63 -11.43 -1.23 11.04
CA VAL A 63 -11.05 -0.99 9.65
C VAL A 63 -10.18 -2.10 9.12
N GLY A 64 -10.12 -2.23 7.80
CA GLY A 64 -9.31 -3.24 7.13
C GLY A 64 -9.91 -3.66 5.80
N THR A 65 -9.39 -4.74 5.25
CA THR A 65 -9.82 -5.22 3.94
C THR A 65 -9.42 -6.67 3.69
N VAL A 66 -9.87 -7.20 2.56
CA VAL A 66 -9.39 -8.47 2.01
C VAL A 66 -8.10 -8.25 1.21
N GLY A 67 -7.18 -9.21 1.32
CA GLY A 67 -6.00 -9.33 0.47
C GLY A 67 -5.86 -10.75 -0.10
N ILE A 68 -5.25 -10.91 -1.27
CA ILE A 68 -4.77 -12.22 -1.76
C ILE A 68 -3.82 -12.82 -0.73
N GLY A 69 -3.04 -11.97 -0.08
CA GLY A 69 -2.24 -12.30 1.08
C GLY A 69 -2.32 -11.20 2.13
N ILE A 70 -1.98 -11.56 3.36
CA ILE A 70 -1.94 -10.64 4.51
C ILE A 70 -0.61 -10.75 5.24
N CYS A 71 -0.29 -9.70 5.98
CA CYS A 71 0.96 -9.54 6.71
C CYS A 71 0.71 -9.54 8.22
N ALA A 72 1.62 -10.18 8.97
CA ALA A 72 1.78 -10.03 10.41
C ALA A 72 3.28 -9.92 10.74
N THR A 73 3.64 -9.58 11.97
CA THR A 73 5.04 -9.42 12.37
C THR A 73 5.91 -10.62 11.98
N GLY A 74 6.80 -10.44 11.00
CA GLY A 74 7.71 -11.48 10.51
C GLY A 74 7.03 -12.65 9.80
N THR A 75 5.74 -12.54 9.48
CA THR A 75 4.93 -13.61 8.88
C THR A 75 4.12 -13.08 7.70
N GLU A 76 4.04 -13.86 6.65
CA GLU A 76 3.26 -13.63 5.44
C GLU A 76 2.33 -14.84 5.24
N TYR A 77 1.07 -14.56 4.95
CA TYR A 77 0.08 -15.55 4.53
C TYR A 77 -0.33 -15.24 3.11
N LEU A 78 0.07 -16.08 2.17
CA LEU A 78 -0.21 -15.90 0.74
C LEU A 78 -0.87 -17.17 0.20
N ASP A 79 -1.99 -17.03 -0.52
CA ASP A 79 -2.75 -18.13 -1.10
C ASP A 79 -3.25 -19.16 -0.06
N GLU A 80 -3.43 -18.76 1.19
CA GLU A 80 -3.96 -19.62 2.27
C GLU A 80 -5.01 -18.88 3.10
N PRO A 81 -6.00 -19.61 3.70
CA PRO A 81 -6.98 -18.99 4.57
C PRO A 81 -6.34 -18.42 5.84
N ALA A 82 -6.40 -17.11 6.03
CA ALA A 82 -5.77 -16.46 7.19
C ALA A 82 -6.48 -15.18 7.61
N VAL A 83 -6.27 -14.78 8.87
CA VAL A 83 -6.69 -13.52 9.47
C VAL A 83 -5.55 -12.92 10.28
N ALA A 84 -5.39 -11.60 10.20
CA ALA A 84 -4.50 -10.83 11.06
C ALA A 84 -5.27 -9.66 11.68
N ILE A 85 -5.13 -9.49 12.98
CA ILE A 85 -5.88 -8.52 13.79
C ILE A 85 -4.89 -7.72 14.64
N MET A 86 -5.01 -6.41 14.61
CA MET A 86 -4.28 -5.54 15.54
C MET A 86 -5.26 -4.62 16.25
N THR A 87 -5.17 -4.53 17.59
CA THR A 87 -5.97 -3.60 18.40
C THR A 87 -5.12 -2.47 18.94
N CYS A 88 -5.70 -1.27 19.00
CA CYS A 88 -5.03 -0.03 19.37
C CYS A 88 -5.75 0.64 20.54
N ALA A 89 -5.02 0.91 21.63
CA ALA A 89 -5.54 1.65 22.79
C ALA A 89 -5.31 3.17 22.60
N LEU A 90 -5.89 3.73 21.55
CA LEU A 90 -5.88 5.17 21.27
C LEU A 90 -7.02 5.89 22.02
N ALA A 91 -6.88 7.19 22.26
CA ALA A 91 -7.98 7.98 22.79
C ALA A 91 -9.11 8.12 21.76
N SER A 92 -10.36 7.98 22.19
CA SER A 92 -11.52 7.91 21.26
C SER A 92 -11.70 9.14 20.37
N HIS A 93 -11.23 10.31 20.81
CA HIS A 93 -11.32 11.55 20.04
C HIS A 93 -10.22 11.73 18.99
N THR A 94 -9.23 10.81 18.93
CA THR A 94 -8.08 10.95 18.04
C THR A 94 -8.25 10.27 16.69
N HIS A 95 -9.36 9.57 16.48
CA HIS A 95 -9.64 8.87 15.23
C HIS A 95 -11.14 8.85 14.90
N SER A 96 -11.46 8.64 13.65
CA SER A 96 -12.82 8.43 13.16
C SER A 96 -12.82 7.51 11.96
N VAL A 97 -13.66 6.48 12.02
CA VAL A 97 -13.85 5.54 10.91
C VAL A 97 -14.83 6.14 9.89
N PHE A 98 -14.55 5.97 8.61
CA PHE A 98 -15.42 6.37 7.53
C PHE A 98 -15.64 5.23 6.54
N SER A 99 -16.81 5.23 5.86
CA SER A 99 -17.16 4.24 4.84
C SER A 99 -17.51 4.92 3.52
N GLY A 100 -17.12 4.30 2.43
CA GLY A 100 -16.85 4.91 1.16
C GLY A 100 -17.89 4.84 0.07
N LYS A 101 -19.17 4.65 0.34
CA LYS A 101 -20.19 4.84 -0.74
C LYS A 101 -20.64 6.29 -0.93
N GLU A 102 -20.43 7.10 0.06
CA GLU A 102 -20.72 8.52 0.06
C GLU A 102 -19.41 9.27 0.27
N ARG A 103 -19.29 10.47 -0.25
CA ARG A 103 -18.12 11.32 0.03
C ARG A 103 -17.83 11.29 1.52
N PRO A 104 -16.60 10.97 1.94
CA PRO A 104 -16.27 10.95 3.36
C PRO A 104 -16.73 12.25 3.99
N PRO A 105 -17.43 12.22 5.15
CA PRO A 105 -17.88 13.45 5.78
C PRO A 105 -16.67 14.34 6.01
N ARG A 106 -16.82 15.64 5.87
CA ARG A 106 -15.82 16.58 6.40
C ARG A 106 -15.67 16.24 7.87
N LEU A 107 -14.48 15.75 8.23
CA LEU A 107 -14.19 15.47 9.62
C LEU A 107 -14.18 16.80 10.31
N GLY A 108 -15.28 17.04 11.04
CA GLY A 108 -15.48 18.31 11.70
C GLY A 108 -14.44 18.51 12.78
N SER A 109 -13.88 19.71 12.86
CA SER A 109 -13.19 20.14 14.07
C SER A 109 -14.21 20.17 15.21
N HIS A 110 -14.00 19.35 16.25
CA HIS A 110 -14.84 19.37 17.44
C HIS A 110 -14.39 20.43 18.46
N THR A 111 -13.33 21.17 18.18
CA THR A 111 -12.83 22.22 19.07
C THR A 111 -12.86 23.60 18.39
N ALA A 112 -13.18 24.61 19.21
CA ALA A 112 -13.12 26.02 18.80
C ALA A 112 -11.71 26.48 18.33
N ASN A 113 -10.69 25.64 18.51
CA ASN A 113 -9.28 25.93 18.21
C ASN A 113 -8.74 25.20 16.95
N GLY A 114 -9.58 24.46 16.19
CA GLY A 114 -9.16 23.81 14.94
C GLY A 114 -8.20 22.62 15.09
N ALA A 115 -7.96 22.13 16.31
CA ALA A 115 -7.00 21.05 16.59
C ALA A 115 -7.49 19.65 16.19
N ASP A 116 -8.77 19.48 15.84
CA ASP A 116 -9.36 18.16 15.55
C ASP A 116 -9.59 17.93 14.03
N ALA A 117 -8.89 18.67 13.18
CA ALA A 117 -8.91 18.36 11.76
C ALA A 117 -8.29 17.00 11.50
N ALA A 118 -8.87 16.20 10.60
CA ALA A 118 -8.23 15.00 10.08
C ALA A 118 -6.84 15.35 9.57
N TYR A 119 -5.82 14.75 10.17
CA TYR A 119 -4.43 15.06 9.82
C TYR A 119 -3.84 14.00 8.87
N PHE A 120 -4.15 12.74 9.10
CA PHE A 120 -3.63 11.60 8.36
C PHE A 120 -4.74 10.55 8.19
N ALA A 121 -4.70 9.74 7.13
CA ALA A 121 -5.65 8.64 6.99
C ALA A 121 -4.97 7.33 6.57
N ILE A 122 -5.47 6.21 7.13
CA ILE A 122 -5.29 4.86 6.59
C ILE A 122 -6.53 4.53 5.77
N VAL A 123 -6.32 4.15 4.52
CA VAL A 123 -7.39 3.94 3.54
C VAL A 123 -7.31 2.55 2.88
N HIS A 124 -8.48 2.00 2.63
CA HIS A 124 -8.68 0.80 1.82
C HIS A 124 -9.64 1.14 0.70
N ALA A 125 -9.35 0.75 -0.52
CA ALA A 125 -10.18 1.09 -1.66
C ALA A 125 -10.48 -0.14 -2.53
N ASP A 126 -11.63 -0.13 -3.18
CA ASP A 126 -12.02 -1.19 -4.09
C ASP A 126 -11.46 -0.91 -5.50
N PRO A 127 -10.64 -1.82 -6.06
CA PRO A 127 -10.04 -1.63 -7.38
C PRO A 127 -11.07 -1.54 -8.53
N HIS A 128 -12.30 -1.99 -8.30
CA HIS A 128 -13.38 -1.93 -9.30
C HIS A 128 -14.20 -0.62 -9.24
N THR A 129 -13.83 0.29 -8.35
CA THR A 129 -14.49 1.59 -8.26
C THR A 129 -14.07 2.46 -9.45
N PRO A 130 -15.01 2.97 -10.25
CA PRO A 130 -14.69 3.93 -11.29
C PRO A 130 -13.96 5.16 -10.72
N ASP A 131 -13.02 5.69 -11.47
CA ASP A 131 -12.29 6.93 -11.13
C ASP A 131 -11.63 6.88 -9.75
N ILE A 132 -11.08 5.70 -9.39
CA ILE A 132 -10.51 5.47 -8.06
C ILE A 132 -9.34 6.42 -7.74
N GLU A 133 -8.55 6.81 -8.72
CA GLU A 133 -7.43 7.73 -8.52
C GLU A 133 -7.93 9.13 -8.18
N GLU A 134 -8.98 9.62 -8.83
CA GLU A 134 -9.64 10.90 -8.50
C GLU A 134 -10.25 10.86 -7.09
N LEU A 135 -10.81 9.71 -6.69
CA LEU A 135 -11.37 9.52 -5.36
C LEU A 135 -10.27 9.54 -4.27
N ILE A 136 -9.09 8.98 -4.57
CA ILE A 136 -7.92 9.02 -3.69
C ILE A 136 -7.44 10.47 -3.55
N GLU A 137 -7.33 11.21 -4.65
CA GLU A 137 -6.92 12.62 -4.64
C GLU A 137 -7.93 13.50 -3.87
N ASP A 138 -9.24 13.34 -4.09
CA ASP A 138 -10.30 14.02 -3.34
C ASP A 138 -10.23 13.73 -1.84
N MET A 139 -9.96 12.47 -1.47
CA MET A 139 -9.78 12.08 -0.07
C MET A 139 -8.54 12.71 0.55
N ALA A 140 -7.42 12.75 -0.16
CA ALA A 140 -6.21 13.41 0.31
C ALA A 140 -6.43 14.90 0.55
N GLY A 141 -7.21 15.57 -0.31
CA GLY A 141 -7.61 16.97 -0.12
C GLY A 141 -8.46 17.25 1.12
N LYS A 142 -9.01 16.21 1.76
CA LYS A 142 -9.81 16.33 3.01
C LYS A 142 -8.97 16.16 4.27
N VAL A 143 -7.73 15.69 4.13
CA VAL A 143 -6.78 15.48 5.22
C VAL A 143 -5.79 16.63 5.23
N SER A 144 -5.59 17.28 6.37
CA SER A 144 -4.80 18.53 6.46
C SER A 144 -3.32 18.35 6.11
N SER A 145 -2.75 17.16 6.29
CA SER A 145 -1.40 16.83 5.81
C SER A 145 -1.37 16.50 4.31
N GLY A 146 -2.52 16.25 3.68
CA GLY A 146 -2.61 15.69 2.34
C GLY A 146 -2.07 14.27 2.22
N TYR A 147 -1.87 13.55 3.34
CA TYR A 147 -1.19 12.26 3.33
C TYR A 147 -2.14 11.10 3.67
N LEU A 148 -2.31 10.21 2.71
CA LEU A 148 -2.96 8.91 2.88
C LEU A 148 -1.90 7.81 2.89
N ALA A 149 -2.19 6.70 3.57
CA ALA A 149 -1.46 5.45 3.43
C ALA A 149 -2.46 4.29 3.38
N GLY A 150 -2.18 3.28 2.57
CA GLY A 150 -3.09 2.16 2.42
C GLY A 150 -2.91 1.42 1.10
N GLY A 151 -4.01 0.91 0.55
CA GLY A 151 -3.96 0.23 -0.74
C GLY A 151 -5.32 -0.22 -1.25
N LEU A 152 -5.32 -0.65 -2.51
CA LEU A 152 -6.47 -1.28 -3.13
C LEU A 152 -6.61 -2.71 -2.61
N SER A 153 -7.83 -3.09 -2.24
CA SER A 153 -8.18 -4.47 -1.90
C SER A 153 -7.72 -5.43 -3.00
N SER A 154 -7.31 -6.62 -2.64
CA SER A 154 -6.89 -7.62 -3.61
C SER A 154 -7.60 -8.95 -3.35
N ALA A 155 -8.26 -9.48 -4.36
CA ALA A 155 -8.87 -10.79 -4.36
C ALA A 155 -9.09 -11.22 -5.81
N ARG A 156 -9.11 -12.52 -6.08
CA ARG A 156 -9.50 -13.07 -7.39
C ARG A 156 -11.01 -13.00 -7.61
N GLY A 157 -11.77 -12.90 -6.51
CA GLY A 157 -13.22 -12.77 -6.48
C GLY A 157 -13.69 -11.42 -5.97
N ALA A 158 -14.73 -11.44 -5.14
CA ALA A 158 -15.29 -10.24 -4.54
C ALA A 158 -14.34 -9.60 -3.53
N THR A 159 -14.24 -8.28 -3.56
CA THR A 159 -13.52 -7.47 -2.59
C THR A 159 -14.47 -6.97 -1.50
N VAL A 160 -13.98 -6.93 -0.27
CA VAL A 160 -14.69 -6.36 0.88
C VAL A 160 -13.74 -5.50 1.71
N GLN A 161 -14.30 -4.49 2.34
CA GLN A 161 -13.60 -3.63 3.28
C GLN A 161 -14.34 -3.65 4.63
N PHE A 162 -13.61 -3.37 5.70
CA PHE A 162 -14.16 -3.19 7.03
C PHE A 162 -14.12 -1.71 7.40
N ALA A 163 -15.28 -1.16 7.72
CA ALA A 163 -15.44 0.21 8.21
C ALA A 163 -16.63 0.23 9.18
N ASN A 164 -16.44 -0.31 10.37
CA ASN A 164 -17.47 -0.62 11.37
C ASN A 164 -18.55 -1.61 10.90
N GLN A 165 -18.61 -1.87 9.63
CA GLN A 165 -19.44 -2.85 8.92
C GLN A 165 -18.67 -3.38 7.72
N VAL A 166 -19.17 -4.43 7.09
CA VAL A 166 -18.62 -4.88 5.81
C VAL A 166 -19.19 -4.00 4.70
N VAL A 167 -18.30 -3.42 3.91
CA VAL A 167 -18.65 -2.55 2.79
C VAL A 167 -17.97 -3.04 1.51
N ALA A 168 -18.53 -2.69 0.37
CA ALA A 168 -17.98 -2.96 -0.95
C ALA A 168 -18.05 -1.70 -1.82
N GLY A 169 -17.06 -1.50 -2.65
CA GLY A 169 -16.93 -0.32 -3.52
C GLY A 169 -16.43 0.93 -2.76
N GLY A 170 -15.91 1.89 -3.51
CA GLY A 170 -15.42 3.15 -2.99
C GLY A 170 -14.14 3.03 -2.16
N ILE A 171 -13.94 4.02 -1.30
CA ILE A 171 -12.81 4.12 -0.36
C ILE A 171 -13.33 4.19 1.07
N SER A 172 -12.73 3.45 1.97
CA SER A 172 -13.04 3.43 3.40
C SER A 172 -11.77 3.45 4.24
N GLY A 173 -11.89 3.66 5.54
CA GLY A 173 -10.72 3.65 6.41
C GLY A 173 -10.91 4.40 7.71
N VAL A 174 -9.82 4.88 8.23
CA VAL A 174 -9.77 5.65 9.47
C VAL A 174 -8.90 6.89 9.30
N VAL A 175 -9.39 8.01 9.79
CA VAL A 175 -8.63 9.26 9.89
C VAL A 175 -8.16 9.46 11.30
N PHE A 176 -7.03 10.12 11.45
CA PHE A 176 -6.39 10.44 12.72
C PHE A 176 -6.20 11.94 12.86
N SER A 177 -6.31 12.43 14.09
CA SER A 177 -5.89 13.79 14.45
C SER A 177 -4.35 13.88 14.53
N SER A 178 -3.82 15.10 14.60
CA SER A 178 -2.38 15.34 14.79
C SER A 178 -1.83 14.86 16.13
N ASP A 179 -2.70 14.48 17.07
CA ASP A 179 -2.31 13.93 18.39
C ASP A 179 -1.78 12.50 18.28
N VAL A 180 -2.12 11.79 17.19
CA VAL A 180 -1.56 10.47 16.90
C VAL A 180 -0.26 10.64 16.14
N ALA A 181 0.85 10.41 16.81
CA ALA A 181 2.16 10.49 16.20
C ALA A 181 2.39 9.33 15.23
N ILE A 182 2.33 9.62 13.92
CA ILE A 182 2.47 8.65 12.82
C ILE A 182 3.67 9.04 11.95
N GLY A 183 4.40 8.05 11.49
CA GLY A 183 5.43 8.18 10.46
C GLY A 183 5.14 7.21 9.34
N THR A 184 5.33 7.62 8.08
CA THR A 184 5.14 6.74 6.94
C THR A 184 6.22 6.96 5.89
N ARG A 185 6.64 5.87 5.25
CA ARG A 185 7.63 5.85 4.18
C ARG A 185 7.25 4.80 3.15
N LEU A 186 7.73 5.00 1.94
CA LEU A 186 7.52 4.13 0.80
C LEU A 186 8.85 3.49 0.37
N THR A 187 8.81 2.22 -0.01
CA THR A 187 9.91 1.49 -0.62
C THR A 187 9.53 1.04 -2.03
N GLN A 188 10.48 1.15 -2.97
CA GLN A 188 10.31 0.76 -4.36
C GLN A 188 10.74 -0.70 -4.59
N GLY A 189 10.05 -1.39 -5.49
CA GLY A 189 10.40 -2.76 -5.90
C GLY A 189 11.10 -2.85 -7.25
N CYS A 190 11.12 -1.75 -8.01
CA CYS A 190 11.74 -1.65 -9.32
C CYS A 190 12.84 -0.59 -9.30
N ALA A 191 14.04 -0.96 -9.73
CA ALA A 191 15.18 -0.05 -9.81
C ALA A 191 15.20 0.65 -11.17
N PRO A 192 15.43 1.98 -11.21
CA PRO A 192 15.60 2.71 -12.46
C PRO A 192 16.87 2.26 -13.18
N LEU A 193 16.83 2.27 -14.51
CA LEU A 193 18.02 2.21 -15.34
C LEU A 193 18.71 3.60 -15.36
N LYS A 194 19.86 3.66 -15.99
CA LYS A 194 20.77 4.82 -15.87
C LYS A 194 20.23 6.12 -16.46
N PHE A 195 19.34 6.06 -17.46
CA PHE A 195 18.98 7.21 -18.27
C PHE A 195 17.55 7.68 -18.02
N HIS A 196 17.35 8.98 -18.05
CA HIS A 196 16.04 9.63 -18.07
C HIS A 196 15.75 10.10 -19.48
N HIS A 197 14.48 10.04 -19.89
CA HIS A 197 14.03 10.43 -21.21
C HIS A 197 12.82 11.37 -21.09
N THR A 198 12.72 12.31 -22.02
CA THR A 198 11.53 13.15 -22.15
C THR A 198 10.57 12.53 -23.16
N ILE A 199 9.30 12.44 -22.81
CA ILE A 199 8.25 12.00 -23.73
C ILE A 199 7.99 13.15 -24.72
N THR A 200 8.47 12.97 -25.97
CA THR A 200 8.33 14.00 -27.01
C THR A 200 7.13 13.75 -27.91
N ASN A 201 6.59 12.52 -27.94
CA ASN A 201 5.30 12.21 -28.57
C ASN A 201 4.65 11.00 -27.91
N CYS A 202 3.33 11.09 -27.65
CA CYS A 202 2.53 10.00 -27.12
C CYS A 202 1.08 10.08 -27.63
N GLU A 203 0.40 8.95 -27.70
CA GLU A 203 -1.01 8.85 -28.04
C GLU A 203 -1.71 7.87 -27.09
N ARG A 204 -2.62 8.40 -26.25
CA ARG A 204 -3.25 7.65 -25.16
C ARG A 204 -2.19 7.01 -24.26
N ASN A 205 -2.15 5.68 -24.20
CA ASN A 205 -1.18 4.90 -23.43
C ASN A 205 0.05 4.45 -24.24
N ILE A 206 0.27 5.04 -25.42
CA ILE A 206 1.35 4.65 -26.34
C ILE A 206 2.44 5.71 -26.34
N LEU A 207 3.65 5.33 -26.02
CA LEU A 207 4.86 6.12 -26.21
C LEU A 207 5.29 5.98 -27.68
N VAL A 208 5.31 7.09 -28.42
CA VAL A 208 5.71 7.16 -29.83
C VAL A 208 7.19 7.55 -29.92
N THR A 209 7.57 8.67 -29.31
CA THR A 209 8.98 9.11 -29.29
C THR A 209 9.42 9.52 -27.88
N LEU A 210 10.67 9.22 -27.59
CA LEU A 210 11.42 9.64 -26.42
C LEU A 210 12.67 10.39 -26.93
N ASP A 211 12.90 11.61 -26.48
CA ASP A 211 14.00 12.48 -26.91
C ASP A 211 14.06 12.59 -28.48
N ASP A 212 12.88 12.72 -29.11
CA ASP A 212 12.69 12.77 -30.56
C ASP A 212 13.11 11.50 -31.33
N ARG A 213 13.28 10.38 -30.64
CA ARG A 213 13.63 9.06 -31.22
C ARG A 213 12.50 8.04 -30.99
N PRO A 214 12.33 7.04 -31.86
CA PRO A 214 11.33 6.00 -31.63
C PRO A 214 11.46 5.35 -30.25
N ALA A 215 10.35 5.28 -29.49
CA ALA A 215 10.37 4.84 -28.11
C ALA A 215 10.94 3.41 -27.92
N LEU A 216 10.67 2.50 -28.87
CA LEU A 216 11.20 1.15 -28.82
C LEU A 216 12.73 1.12 -29.03
N ASP A 217 13.27 1.98 -29.89
CA ASP A 217 14.72 2.03 -30.12
C ASP A 217 15.46 2.49 -28.85
N VAL A 218 14.93 3.54 -28.22
CA VAL A 218 15.48 4.04 -26.97
C VAL A 218 15.42 2.97 -25.87
N MET A 219 14.28 2.25 -25.75
CA MET A 219 14.13 1.18 -24.78
C MET A 219 15.16 0.05 -24.98
N LEU A 220 15.35 -0.39 -26.21
CA LEU A 220 16.31 -1.46 -26.52
C LEU A 220 17.75 -1.05 -26.26
N GLU A 221 18.08 0.21 -26.57
CA GLU A 221 19.41 0.77 -26.27
C GLU A 221 19.70 0.79 -24.77
N ASP A 222 18.77 1.29 -23.95
CA ASP A 222 18.91 1.33 -22.50
C ASP A 222 19.04 -0.05 -21.87
N LEU A 223 18.35 -1.03 -22.44
CA LEU A 223 18.40 -2.41 -22.00
C LEU A 223 19.63 -3.17 -22.50
N GLY A 224 20.39 -2.60 -23.45
CA GLY A 224 21.50 -3.28 -24.13
C GLY A 224 21.01 -4.48 -24.97
N LEU A 225 19.81 -4.40 -25.54
CA LEU A 225 19.17 -5.46 -26.31
C LEU A 225 19.01 -5.08 -27.79
N ASP A 226 18.89 -6.07 -28.63
CA ASP A 226 18.46 -5.93 -30.03
C ASP A 226 17.01 -6.42 -30.20
N MET A 227 16.47 -6.37 -31.43
CA MET A 227 15.12 -6.81 -31.75
C MET A 227 14.83 -8.28 -31.39
N ARG A 228 15.86 -9.14 -31.26
CA ARG A 228 15.71 -10.52 -30.81
C ARG A 228 15.43 -10.63 -29.31
N GLY A 229 15.83 -9.61 -28.56
CA GLY A 229 15.60 -9.49 -27.11
C GLY A 229 14.21 -9.00 -26.70
N LEU A 230 13.28 -8.71 -27.64
CA LEU A 230 11.96 -8.14 -27.36
C LEU A 230 11.15 -8.90 -26.30
N ARG A 231 11.18 -10.24 -26.32
CA ARG A 231 10.44 -11.04 -25.32
C ARG A 231 10.98 -10.82 -23.90
N THR A 232 12.28 -10.69 -23.75
CA THR A 232 12.93 -10.38 -22.46
C THR A 232 12.60 -8.96 -22.04
N ALA A 233 12.71 -8.00 -22.98
CA ALA A 233 12.35 -6.62 -22.74
C ALA A 233 10.89 -6.50 -22.24
N ALA A 234 9.94 -7.13 -22.94
CA ALA A 234 8.52 -7.07 -22.62
C ALA A 234 8.18 -7.62 -21.21
N ARG A 235 8.94 -8.63 -20.73
CA ARG A 235 8.64 -9.30 -19.47
C ARG A 235 9.24 -8.60 -18.26
N ASP A 236 10.47 -8.10 -18.40
CA ASP A 236 11.31 -7.74 -17.25
C ASP A 236 11.54 -6.21 -17.16
N THR A 237 10.88 -5.42 -18.03
CA THR A 237 11.01 -3.96 -18.07
C THR A 237 9.73 -3.28 -17.61
N PHE A 238 9.91 -2.25 -16.84
CA PHE A 238 8.87 -1.36 -16.32
C PHE A 238 9.19 0.08 -16.68
N ILE A 239 8.20 0.95 -16.56
CA ILE A 239 8.34 2.38 -16.81
C ILE A 239 8.23 3.10 -15.47
N GLY A 240 9.18 3.95 -15.16
CA GLY A 240 9.11 4.91 -14.06
C GLY A 240 8.71 6.29 -14.61
N LEU A 241 7.52 6.77 -14.29
CA LEU A 241 7.05 8.10 -14.64
C LEU A 241 7.40 9.08 -13.51
N ILE A 242 8.29 10.02 -13.76
CA ILE A 242 8.68 11.03 -12.77
C ILE A 242 7.54 12.04 -12.61
N GLN A 243 7.24 12.35 -11.36
CA GLN A 243 6.14 13.23 -11.03
C GLN A 243 6.59 14.68 -10.91
N ALA A 244 5.82 15.61 -11.45
CA ALA A 244 6.10 17.04 -11.33
C ALA A 244 6.17 17.45 -9.84
N GLY A 245 7.22 18.16 -9.45
CA GLY A 245 7.42 18.61 -8.06
C GLY A 245 8.04 17.57 -7.12
N SER A 246 8.55 16.44 -7.63
CA SER A 246 9.19 15.39 -6.83
C SER A 246 10.50 15.81 -6.16
N GLU A 247 11.18 16.86 -6.68
CA GLU A 247 12.45 17.37 -6.14
C GLU A 247 12.36 17.87 -4.68
N ALA A 248 11.17 18.19 -4.20
CA ALA A 248 10.95 18.75 -2.86
C ALA A 248 10.99 17.72 -1.71
N SER A 249 11.13 16.43 -2.00
CA SER A 249 10.90 15.36 -1.00
C SER A 249 12.18 14.69 -0.48
N GLY A 250 13.35 15.23 -0.74
CA GLY A 250 14.59 14.92 0.02
C GLY A 250 15.11 13.48 0.00
N GLY A 251 14.79 12.68 -1.03
CA GLY A 251 15.23 11.28 -1.01
C GLY A 251 15.01 10.54 -2.33
N GLY A 252 15.59 11.03 -3.44
CA GLY A 252 15.46 10.41 -4.76
C GLY A 252 14.18 10.84 -5.50
N ASP A 253 14.18 10.65 -6.82
CA ASP A 253 13.02 10.99 -7.66
C ASP A 253 11.81 10.16 -7.24
N ASP A 254 10.67 10.82 -6.98
CA ASP A 254 9.37 10.14 -6.75
C ASP A 254 8.80 9.76 -8.12
N TYR A 255 8.77 8.48 -8.43
CA TYR A 255 8.29 7.96 -9.70
C TYR A 255 7.22 6.90 -9.53
N LEU A 256 6.27 6.88 -10.45
CA LEU A 256 5.24 5.86 -10.52
C LEU A 256 5.69 4.74 -11.45
N VAL A 257 5.76 3.53 -10.95
CA VAL A 257 6.09 2.35 -11.77
C VAL A 257 4.84 1.87 -12.48
N ARG A 258 4.97 1.65 -13.80
CA ARG A 258 3.91 1.17 -14.69
C ARG A 258 4.38 -0.01 -15.51
N ASN A 259 3.46 -0.91 -15.79
CA ASN A 259 3.72 -2.06 -16.66
C ASN A 259 3.92 -1.64 -18.12
N LEU A 260 4.74 -2.37 -18.81
CA LEU A 260 4.70 -2.48 -20.25
C LEU A 260 3.47 -3.32 -20.62
N THR A 261 2.53 -2.76 -21.38
CA THR A 261 1.30 -3.44 -21.81
C THR A 261 1.37 -3.97 -23.23
N GLY A 262 2.31 -3.46 -24.03
CA GLY A 262 2.53 -3.93 -25.41
C GLY A 262 3.75 -3.32 -26.06
N ILE A 263 4.23 -3.99 -27.10
CA ILE A 263 5.30 -3.51 -27.98
C ILE A 263 4.83 -3.72 -29.43
N ASP A 264 4.94 -2.69 -30.26
CA ASP A 264 4.75 -2.77 -31.69
C ASP A 264 6.13 -2.63 -32.40
N PRO A 265 6.71 -3.75 -32.87
CA PRO A 265 8.02 -3.73 -33.51
C PRO A 265 8.02 -3.08 -34.87
N GLU A 266 6.89 -3.09 -35.61
CA GLU A 266 6.79 -2.55 -36.97
C GLU A 266 6.79 -1.02 -36.94
N ASN A 267 6.00 -0.44 -36.04
CA ASN A 267 5.90 1.01 -35.86
C ASN A 267 6.83 1.56 -34.78
N ARG A 268 7.59 0.71 -34.09
CA ARG A 268 8.56 1.04 -33.03
C ARG A 268 7.95 1.73 -31.82
N LEU A 269 6.74 1.30 -31.45
CA LEU A 269 5.95 1.86 -30.35
C LEU A 269 6.05 1.00 -29.08
N VAL A 270 5.82 1.66 -27.95
CA VAL A 270 5.76 1.03 -26.62
C VAL A 270 4.47 1.45 -25.93
N ALA A 271 3.62 0.49 -25.55
CA ALA A 271 2.40 0.75 -24.78
C ALA A 271 2.62 0.50 -23.31
N ILE A 272 2.07 1.37 -22.45
CA ILE A 272 2.24 1.33 -21.00
C ILE A 272 0.89 1.29 -20.29
N GLY A 273 0.88 0.93 -19.00
CA GLY A 273 -0.31 0.85 -18.16
C GLY A 273 -0.71 2.19 -17.54
N ASP A 274 -0.52 3.30 -18.27
CA ASP A 274 -0.89 4.65 -17.85
C ASP A 274 -1.14 5.54 -19.07
N THR A 275 -1.61 6.76 -18.86
CA THR A 275 -1.73 7.79 -19.88
C THR A 275 -0.63 8.84 -19.70
N PRO A 276 0.51 8.72 -20.42
CA PRO A 276 1.64 9.61 -20.30
C PRO A 276 1.32 10.98 -20.89
N GLU A 277 2.01 12.03 -20.39
CA GLU A 277 1.88 13.40 -20.85
C GLU A 277 3.10 13.83 -21.69
N LEU A 278 2.85 14.71 -22.69
CA LEU A 278 3.94 15.34 -23.43
C LEU A 278 4.82 16.19 -22.51
N GLY A 279 6.14 16.00 -22.64
CA GLY A 279 7.13 16.69 -21.80
C GLY A 279 7.36 16.03 -20.44
N GLN A 280 6.59 15.00 -20.08
CA GLN A 280 6.83 14.22 -18.86
C GLN A 280 8.16 13.49 -18.96
N VAL A 281 8.91 13.47 -17.85
CA VAL A 281 10.16 12.72 -17.76
C VAL A 281 9.87 11.30 -17.30
N MET A 282 10.47 10.35 -17.94
CA MET A 282 10.37 8.93 -17.63
C MET A 282 11.74 8.24 -17.62
N MET A 283 11.77 7.03 -17.11
CA MET A 283 12.91 6.13 -17.17
C MET A 283 12.44 4.68 -17.32
N PHE A 284 13.27 3.84 -17.90
CA PHE A 284 13.03 2.40 -17.84
C PHE A 284 13.55 1.85 -16.51
N CYS A 285 12.80 0.89 -15.96
CA CYS A 285 13.09 0.26 -14.68
C CYS A 285 13.17 -1.25 -14.84
N LYS A 286 13.92 -1.90 -13.96
CA LYS A 286 13.95 -3.36 -13.83
C LYS A 286 13.58 -3.77 -12.41
N ARG A 287 12.89 -4.89 -12.34
CA ARG A 287 12.63 -5.55 -11.06
C ARG A 287 13.89 -6.30 -10.62
N ASP A 288 14.42 -5.95 -9.46
CA ASP A 288 15.66 -6.51 -8.94
C ASP A 288 15.59 -6.70 -7.43
N LEU A 289 15.84 -7.94 -6.98
CA LEU A 289 15.81 -8.31 -5.57
C LEU A 289 16.79 -7.48 -4.72
N GLN A 290 18.02 -7.27 -5.20
CA GLN A 290 19.04 -6.56 -4.43
C GLN A 290 18.67 -5.09 -4.26
N SER A 291 18.18 -4.47 -5.31
CA SER A 291 17.69 -3.08 -5.28
C SER A 291 16.47 -2.95 -4.38
N ALA A 292 15.49 -3.86 -4.48
CA ALA A 292 14.31 -3.86 -3.62
C ALA A 292 14.68 -4.03 -2.14
N ARG A 293 15.63 -4.91 -1.83
CA ARG A 293 16.14 -5.10 -0.47
C ARG A 293 16.90 -3.87 0.04
N GLY A 294 17.76 -3.29 -0.79
CA GLY A 294 18.51 -2.07 -0.46
C GLY A 294 17.58 -0.91 -0.17
N ASP A 295 16.57 -0.71 -1.01
CA ASP A 295 15.60 0.36 -0.85
C ASP A 295 14.67 0.16 0.37
N LEU A 296 14.28 -1.10 0.66
CA LEU A 296 13.54 -1.43 1.89
C LEU A 296 14.35 -1.05 3.14
N LEU A 297 15.64 -1.39 3.18
CA LEU A 297 16.51 -1.03 4.30
C LEU A 297 16.70 0.48 4.41
N ARG A 298 16.93 1.18 3.29
CA ARG A 298 16.99 2.64 3.25
C ARG A 298 15.71 3.24 3.87
N MET A 299 14.54 2.80 3.40
CA MET A 299 13.24 3.25 3.93
C MET A 299 13.13 3.07 5.45
N ILE A 300 13.55 1.90 5.97
CA ILE A 300 13.50 1.61 7.42
C ILE A 300 14.45 2.52 8.18
N TYR A 301 15.67 2.75 7.67
CA TYR A 301 16.64 3.63 8.34
C TYR A 301 16.18 5.09 8.31
N ASP A 302 15.70 5.59 7.18
CA ASP A 302 15.13 6.93 7.05
C ASP A 302 13.95 7.13 8.03
N LEU A 303 13.12 6.09 8.20
CA LEU A 303 12.03 6.13 9.15
C LEU A 303 12.55 6.15 10.59
N LYS A 304 13.58 5.37 10.91
CA LYS A 304 14.19 5.33 12.26
C LYS A 304 14.86 6.64 12.63
N ASP A 305 15.50 7.30 11.67
CA ASP A 305 16.16 8.60 11.92
C ASP A 305 15.15 9.69 12.30
N ASP A 306 13.90 9.57 11.83
CA ASP A 306 12.79 10.44 12.22
C ASP A 306 12.15 10.08 13.59
N LEU A 307 12.55 8.95 14.18
CA LEU A 307 11.98 8.47 15.45
C LEU A 307 12.91 8.83 16.62
N LYS A 308 12.34 9.40 17.67
CA LYS A 308 13.05 9.62 18.94
C LYS A 308 13.10 8.36 19.81
N GLU A 309 12.12 7.47 19.61
CA GLU A 309 11.93 6.22 20.36
C GLU A 309 11.52 5.12 19.37
N PRO A 310 11.73 3.84 19.70
CA PRO A 310 11.23 2.73 18.88
C PRO A 310 9.72 2.84 18.64
N PRO A 311 9.24 2.53 17.43
CA PRO A 311 7.81 2.58 17.12
C PRO A 311 7.04 1.55 17.95
N LYS A 312 5.79 1.86 18.26
CA LYS A 312 4.92 1.00 19.08
C LYS A 312 4.20 -0.07 18.27
N ALA A 313 3.92 0.22 17.01
CA ALA A 313 3.26 -0.69 16.06
C ALA A 313 3.47 -0.22 14.63
N ALA A 314 3.14 -1.06 13.66
CA ALA A 314 3.21 -0.74 12.25
C ALA A 314 2.02 -1.30 11.44
N LEU A 315 1.73 -0.63 10.32
CA LEU A 315 0.92 -1.15 9.22
C LEU A 315 1.82 -1.27 8.00
N TYR A 316 1.68 -2.37 7.25
CA TYR A 316 2.44 -2.57 6.02
C TYR A 316 1.51 -2.95 4.87
N HIS A 317 1.46 -2.09 3.86
CA HIS A 317 0.70 -2.30 2.64
C HIS A 317 1.70 -2.51 1.51
N ALA A 318 1.78 -3.73 0.99
CA ALA A 318 2.78 -4.13 0.01
C ALA A 318 2.09 -4.56 -1.30
N CYS A 319 2.73 -4.30 -2.43
CA CYS A 319 2.26 -4.81 -3.70
C CYS A 319 2.19 -6.34 -3.72
N ILE A 320 1.16 -6.90 -4.38
CA ILE A 320 1.05 -8.34 -4.65
C ILE A 320 2.34 -8.89 -5.30
N GLY A 321 3.02 -8.07 -6.09
CA GLY A 321 4.28 -8.42 -6.71
C GLY A 321 5.47 -8.48 -5.75
N ARG A 322 5.34 -8.07 -4.48
CA ARG A 322 6.39 -8.16 -3.44
C ARG A 322 6.29 -9.49 -2.69
N GLY A 323 6.63 -9.51 -1.41
CA GLY A 323 6.63 -10.73 -0.61
C GLY A 323 7.51 -11.82 -1.20
N GLN A 324 7.09 -13.08 -1.10
CA GLN A 324 7.87 -14.21 -1.63
C GLN A 324 8.19 -14.12 -3.13
N HIS A 325 7.35 -13.47 -3.92
CA HIS A 325 7.57 -13.32 -5.37
C HIS A 325 8.76 -12.43 -5.73
N MET A 326 9.10 -11.49 -4.84
CA MET A 326 10.25 -10.60 -4.99
C MET A 326 11.43 -11.06 -4.12
N PHE A 327 11.17 -11.44 -2.89
CA PHE A 327 12.19 -11.73 -1.88
C PHE A 327 12.61 -13.21 -1.82
N GLY A 328 11.94 -14.08 -2.60
CA GLY A 328 12.30 -15.48 -2.83
C GLY A 328 11.82 -16.46 -1.76
N GLU A 329 11.62 -16.02 -0.52
CA GLU A 329 11.13 -16.83 0.59
C GLU A 329 9.90 -16.19 1.23
N GLN A 330 8.97 -17.02 1.70
CA GLN A 330 7.80 -16.58 2.42
C GLN A 330 8.19 -15.81 3.69
N GLY A 331 7.67 -14.60 3.83
CA GLY A 331 7.92 -13.72 4.96
C GLY A 331 9.32 -13.10 5.01
N ALA A 332 10.19 -13.29 4.00
CA ALA A 332 11.53 -12.73 4.02
C ALA A 332 11.55 -11.21 4.15
N GLU A 333 10.67 -10.53 3.44
CA GLU A 333 10.49 -9.07 3.55
C GLU A 333 10.07 -8.64 4.95
N LEU A 334 9.09 -9.31 5.54
CA LEU A 334 8.58 -9.00 6.88
C LEU A 334 9.58 -9.36 7.99
N LYS A 335 10.41 -10.39 7.77
CA LYS A 335 11.53 -10.71 8.67
C LYS A 335 12.57 -9.59 8.66
N LEU A 336 12.92 -9.04 7.48
CA LEU A 336 13.81 -7.88 7.38
C LEU A 336 13.23 -6.65 8.11
N ILE A 337 11.94 -6.38 7.94
CA ILE A 337 11.27 -5.29 8.67
C ILE A 337 11.40 -5.52 10.18
N ARG A 338 11.09 -6.73 10.67
CA ARG A 338 11.21 -7.08 12.09
C ARG A 338 12.63 -6.95 12.60
N GLU A 339 13.63 -7.44 11.87
CA GLU A 339 15.04 -7.39 12.24
C GLU A 339 15.55 -5.96 12.43
N HIS A 340 15.12 -5.04 11.55
CA HIS A 340 15.64 -3.68 11.55
C HIS A 340 14.75 -2.67 12.28
N LEU A 341 13.44 -2.91 12.36
CA LEU A 341 12.49 -2.01 13.04
C LEU A 341 12.22 -2.44 14.49
N GLY A 342 12.40 -3.72 14.80
CA GLY A 342 12.10 -4.33 16.09
C GLY A 342 10.90 -5.28 16.04
N ASP A 343 10.76 -6.08 17.09
CA ASP A 343 9.65 -7.03 17.25
C ASP A 343 8.39 -6.32 17.76
N ILE A 344 7.81 -5.47 16.91
CA ILE A 344 6.61 -4.69 17.21
C ILE A 344 5.37 -5.30 16.54
N PRO A 345 4.15 -5.09 17.06
CA PRO A 345 2.93 -5.45 16.38
C PRO A 345 2.86 -4.84 14.98
N LEU A 346 2.77 -5.68 13.95
CA LEU A 346 2.63 -5.27 12.56
C LEU A 346 1.52 -6.07 11.90
N VAL A 347 0.61 -5.40 11.22
CA VAL A 347 -0.38 -6.03 10.33
C VAL A 347 -0.46 -5.28 9.00
N GLY A 348 -1.01 -5.95 7.99
CA GLY A 348 -1.23 -5.37 6.69
C GLY A 348 -1.70 -6.39 5.67
N PHE A 349 -1.64 -6.01 4.40
CA PHE A 349 -2.06 -6.89 3.31
C PHE A 349 -1.27 -6.62 2.04
N PHE A 350 -1.30 -7.58 1.11
CA PHE A 350 -0.77 -7.42 -0.23
C PHE A 350 -1.83 -6.75 -1.11
N ALA A 351 -1.56 -5.51 -1.49
CA ALA A 351 -2.47 -4.63 -2.21
C ALA A 351 -2.37 -4.81 -3.73
N ASN A 352 -3.46 -4.54 -4.44
CA ASN A 352 -3.49 -4.43 -5.90
C ASN A 352 -3.20 -2.98 -6.35
N GLY A 353 -2.22 -2.36 -5.71
CA GLY A 353 -1.82 -0.97 -5.83
C GLY A 353 -1.77 -0.31 -4.45
N GLU A 354 -0.66 0.33 -4.14
CA GLU A 354 -0.40 0.95 -2.85
C GLU A 354 -0.76 2.43 -2.89
N ILE A 355 -1.45 2.90 -1.85
CA ILE A 355 -1.82 4.30 -1.71
C ILE A 355 -0.81 4.97 -0.77
N ALA A 356 -0.12 5.99 -1.29
CA ALA A 356 0.74 6.86 -0.50
C ALA A 356 0.54 8.31 -0.94
N ARG A 357 0.42 9.23 0.03
CA ARG A 357 0.03 10.62 -0.22
C ARG A 357 -1.33 10.68 -0.95
N ASN A 358 -1.38 11.28 -2.11
CA ASN A 358 -2.59 11.41 -2.94
C ASN A 358 -2.54 10.54 -4.22
N ARG A 359 -1.72 9.48 -4.24
CA ARG A 359 -1.42 8.74 -5.47
C ARG A 359 -1.50 7.23 -5.27
N LEU A 360 -1.72 6.55 -6.39
CA LEU A 360 -1.67 5.09 -6.50
C LEU A 360 -0.33 4.67 -7.10
N TYR A 361 0.40 3.86 -6.33
CA TYR A 361 1.68 3.28 -6.71
C TYR A 361 1.53 1.81 -7.07
N GLY A 362 2.52 1.28 -7.76
CA GLY A 362 2.66 -0.15 -8.02
C GLY A 362 4.08 -0.63 -7.72
N TYR A 363 4.21 -1.91 -7.38
CA TYR A 363 5.50 -2.54 -7.04
C TYR A 363 6.18 -1.97 -5.80
N THR A 364 5.43 -1.29 -4.95
CA THR A 364 5.93 -0.59 -3.77
C THR A 364 5.54 -1.31 -2.47
N GLY A 365 6.04 -0.80 -1.37
CA GLY A 365 5.56 -1.11 -0.03
C GLY A 365 5.46 0.18 0.78
N VAL A 366 4.33 0.37 1.44
CA VAL A 366 4.06 1.55 2.29
C VAL A 366 4.08 1.09 3.75
N LEU A 367 5.09 1.53 4.47
CA LEU A 367 5.24 1.25 5.90
C LEU A 367 4.80 2.47 6.71
N THR A 368 3.81 2.27 7.56
CA THR A 368 3.28 3.28 8.48
C THR A 368 3.54 2.84 9.91
N VAL A 369 4.17 3.67 10.73
CA VAL A 369 4.44 3.37 12.14
C VAL A 369 3.71 4.32 13.07
N PHE A 370 3.28 3.79 14.21
CA PHE A 370 2.78 4.55 15.36
C PHE A 370 3.94 4.78 16.33
N LYS A 371 4.18 6.06 16.65
CA LYS A 371 5.30 6.50 17.51
C LYS A 371 4.96 6.48 18.99
#